data_c7755c8ba78f2d601f833310101514fc
#
_entry.id   c7755c8ba78f2d601f833310101514fc
#
_cell.length_a   1.000
_cell.length_b   1.000
_cell.length_c   1.000
_cell.angle_alpha   90.00
_cell.angle_beta   90.00
_cell.angle_gamma   90.00
#
_symmetry.space_group_name_H-M   'P 1'
#
loop_
_entity.id
_entity.type
_entity.pdbx_description
1 polymer ?
#
loop_
_entity_poly.entity_id
_entity_poly.type
_entity_poly.pdbx_seq_one_letter_code
_entity_poly.pdbx_strand_id
1 'polypeptide(L)'
;MPISRRNFHLFLGAAALGGATSSIPMSAGLKTAADQKGSAPYFFKDRTFETIFLTSLGRAYHSGGNPGKILYLTRQVKDGDFESAFTAFRQAGDEARGQAEESLAGGHRESARQAYLWAQNFYDSATYFADGSADPSRFLPAWEALYDCWVKSLPLFDPPIEPVSIPYEGTMLRGFYMRGKSKERQRPLLILVNGSDGSLLDMWLWGGAGGTARGYDCLTFDGPGQGYALWKQKLYFRPDWEKVIGPVVDFALSRTDVDPKRIAIQGISQGGYWVPRAIAFEERIAAAIADPGVTDVSTSWTATLPPPLLALLKAGNKAEFDSFLEKALPPASRATLNFRMRPFGFTSYFDTYKATLDYNLRDVANKIRCPLLITAPVNEIYWPGQSQQLYEMATSSSSKKLVEFTEADGADLHCEPQSTGIRDLRVFDWLDQTLSVKG
;
A
#
# COMPACT_ATOMS: atom_id res chain seq x y z
N MET A 1 12.13 -14.25 -34.19
CA MET A 1 12.26 -15.11 -33.00
C MET A 1 11.12 -14.79 -32.08
N PRO A 2 10.31 -15.71 -31.62
CA PRO A 2 9.18 -15.42 -30.75
C PRO A 2 9.69 -15.07 -29.35
N ILE A 3 9.28 -13.92 -28.87
CA ILE A 3 9.57 -13.46 -27.50
C ILE A 3 8.81 -14.37 -26.55
N SER A 4 9.55 -14.96 -25.61
CA SER A 4 9.04 -15.89 -24.62
C SER A 4 7.94 -15.26 -23.78
N ARG A 5 6.84 -15.96 -23.57
CA ARG A 5 5.65 -15.59 -22.77
C ARG A 5 5.94 -15.31 -21.28
N ARG A 6 7.22 -15.33 -20.85
CA ARG A 6 7.61 -15.29 -19.43
C ARG A 6 7.75 -13.92 -18.79
N ASN A 7 7.75 -12.81 -19.56
CA ASN A 7 8.10 -11.49 -19.01
C ASN A 7 6.90 -10.53 -18.84
N PHE A 8 5.67 -11.06 -18.84
CA PHE A 8 4.46 -10.22 -18.86
C PHE A 8 3.76 -10.06 -17.50
N HIS A 9 4.28 -10.65 -16.45
CA HIS A 9 3.55 -10.78 -15.19
C HIS A 9 3.63 -9.59 -14.23
N LEU A 10 4.40 -8.55 -14.53
CA LEU A 10 4.48 -7.38 -13.64
C LEU A 10 4.37 -6.03 -14.34
N PHE A 11 4.58 -5.98 -15.64
CA PHE A 11 4.47 -4.77 -16.44
C PHE A 11 3.92 -5.13 -17.81
N LEU A 12 3.14 -4.27 -18.42
CA LEU A 12 2.67 -4.37 -19.81
C LEU A 12 3.84 -4.64 -20.76
N GLY A 13 4.21 -5.89 -20.94
CA GLY A 13 5.23 -6.31 -21.89
C GLY A 13 4.71 -6.15 -23.31
N ALA A 14 5.55 -5.66 -24.23
CA ALA A 14 5.22 -5.41 -25.62
C ALA A 14 4.68 -6.64 -26.33
N ALA A 15 3.46 -6.58 -26.87
CA ALA A 15 2.94 -7.54 -27.83
C ALA A 15 3.62 -7.31 -29.19
N ALA A 16 4.23 -8.34 -29.72
CA ALA A 16 4.75 -8.32 -31.09
C ALA A 16 3.59 -8.35 -32.09
N LEU A 17 3.42 -7.26 -32.85
CA LEU A 17 2.55 -7.24 -34.03
C LEU A 17 3.31 -7.86 -35.20
N GLY A 18 2.87 -9.03 -35.66
CA GLY A 18 3.24 -9.58 -36.94
C GLY A 18 2.34 -9.02 -38.06
N GLY A 19 2.91 -8.24 -38.97
CA GLY A 19 2.21 -7.73 -40.15
C GLY A 19 3.04 -6.69 -40.88
N ALA A 20 3.76 -7.15 -41.87
CA ALA A 20 4.41 -6.54 -43.06
C ALA A 20 4.83 -5.05 -43.09
N THR A 21 6.14 -4.88 -43.32
CA THR A 21 6.88 -3.85 -44.06
C THR A 21 7.06 -2.47 -43.44
N SER A 22 8.09 -2.34 -42.63
CA SER A 22 9.24 -1.45 -42.81
C SER A 22 10.21 -1.68 -41.66
N SER A 23 11.44 -2.05 -42.00
CA SER A 23 12.53 -2.30 -41.05
C SER A 23 13.02 -0.99 -40.43
N ILE A 24 12.61 -0.74 -39.20
CA ILE A 24 13.27 0.20 -38.31
C ILE A 24 14.07 -0.61 -37.31
N PRO A 25 15.38 -0.40 -37.12
CA PRO A 25 16.15 -1.19 -36.17
C PRO A 25 15.69 -0.87 -34.74
N MET A 26 15.07 -1.83 -34.08
CA MET A 26 14.67 -1.82 -32.68
C MET A 26 15.91 -2.15 -31.82
N SER A 27 16.86 -1.21 -31.73
CA SER A 27 18.02 -1.30 -30.83
C SER A 27 18.27 0.02 -30.11
N ALA A 28 17.32 0.45 -29.30
CA ALA A 28 17.56 1.44 -28.24
C ALA A 28 16.78 0.97 -27.01
N GLY A 29 17.45 0.21 -26.17
CA GLY A 29 17.29 -0.17 -24.82
C GLY A 29 16.07 0.35 -24.05
N LEU A 30 14.91 -0.30 -24.20
CA LEU A 30 13.99 -0.41 -23.10
C LEU A 30 14.64 -1.36 -22.09
N LYS A 31 15.20 -0.81 -21.01
CA LYS A 31 15.53 -1.60 -19.83
C LYS A 31 14.23 -2.17 -19.32
N THR A 32 14.01 -3.45 -19.57
CA THR A 32 12.90 -4.18 -18.96
C THR A 32 13.14 -4.25 -17.45
N ALA A 33 12.10 -4.43 -16.66
CA ALA A 33 12.24 -4.70 -15.22
C ALA A 33 13.14 -5.94 -14.94
N ALA A 34 13.45 -6.75 -15.95
CA ALA A 34 14.41 -7.84 -15.92
C ALA A 34 15.88 -7.39 -15.89
N ASP A 35 16.17 -6.14 -16.28
CA ASP A 35 17.53 -5.57 -16.26
C ASP A 35 17.86 -4.86 -14.93
N GLN A 36 16.92 -4.72 -14.02
CA GLN A 36 17.19 -4.35 -12.65
C GLN A 36 17.79 -5.60 -11.96
N LYS A 37 19.02 -5.50 -11.49
CA LYS A 37 19.65 -6.45 -10.58
C LYS A 37 18.85 -6.43 -9.26
N GLY A 38 17.73 -7.13 -9.22
CA GLY A 38 17.07 -7.46 -7.97
C GLY A 38 17.84 -8.61 -7.30
N SER A 39 17.80 -8.66 -5.99
CA SER A 39 18.27 -9.80 -5.20
C SER A 39 17.67 -11.11 -5.74
N ALA A 40 18.40 -12.22 -5.59
CA ALA A 40 17.88 -13.53 -5.96
C ALA A 40 16.59 -13.80 -5.19
N PRO A 41 15.53 -14.35 -5.82
CA PRO A 41 14.28 -14.62 -5.15
C PRO A 41 14.47 -15.68 -4.04
N TYR A 42 13.82 -15.48 -2.89
CA TYR A 42 13.84 -16.43 -1.78
C TYR A 42 12.93 -17.63 -2.04
N PHE A 43 11.76 -17.42 -2.67
CA PHE A 43 10.72 -18.44 -2.83
C PHE A 43 10.24 -18.59 -4.27
N PHE A 44 9.93 -17.48 -4.96
CA PHE A 44 9.26 -17.49 -6.26
C PHE A 44 9.96 -16.62 -7.28
N LYS A 45 10.01 -17.08 -8.54
CA LYS A 45 10.55 -16.30 -9.65
C LYS A 45 9.57 -15.23 -10.12
N ASP A 46 8.26 -15.48 -9.96
CA ASP A 46 7.23 -14.46 -10.20
C ASP A 46 7.28 -13.42 -9.09
N ARG A 47 7.50 -12.16 -9.46
CA ARG A 47 7.68 -11.07 -8.50
C ARG A 47 6.43 -10.78 -7.68
N THR A 48 5.24 -10.98 -8.23
CA THR A 48 3.99 -10.81 -7.48
C THR A 48 3.93 -11.81 -6.35
N PHE A 49 4.20 -13.07 -6.66
CA PHE A 49 4.23 -14.14 -5.67
C PHE A 49 5.30 -13.88 -4.61
N GLU A 50 6.52 -13.55 -5.05
CA GLU A 50 7.63 -13.23 -4.15
C GLU A 50 7.27 -12.09 -3.19
N THR A 51 6.77 -10.97 -3.71
CA THR A 51 6.41 -9.79 -2.91
C THR A 51 5.31 -10.12 -1.89
N ILE A 52 4.23 -10.81 -2.30
CA ILE A 52 3.12 -11.14 -1.40
C ILE A 52 3.57 -12.10 -0.28
N PHE A 53 4.39 -13.09 -0.60
CA PHE A 53 4.91 -14.01 0.41
C PHE A 53 5.88 -13.32 1.38
N LEU A 54 6.78 -12.48 0.90
CA LEU A 54 7.68 -11.68 1.76
C LEU A 54 6.90 -10.71 2.65
N THR A 55 5.88 -10.04 2.11
CA THR A 55 4.98 -9.17 2.88
C THR A 55 4.26 -9.96 3.96
N SER A 56 3.68 -11.12 3.61
CA SER A 56 3.00 -12.00 4.56
C SER A 56 3.94 -12.45 5.68
N LEU A 57 5.20 -12.78 5.35
CA LEU A 57 6.22 -13.19 6.31
C LEU A 57 6.65 -12.04 7.23
N GLY A 58 6.90 -10.85 6.68
CA GLY A 58 7.34 -9.68 7.43
C GLY A 58 6.29 -9.19 8.44
N ARG A 59 5.01 -9.41 8.18
CA ARG A 59 3.91 -9.14 9.12
C ARG A 59 4.05 -9.88 10.46
N ALA A 60 4.91 -10.91 10.54
CA ALA A 60 5.18 -11.63 11.78
C ALA A 60 5.80 -10.77 12.88
N TYR A 61 6.54 -9.70 12.54
CA TYR A 61 7.21 -8.85 13.52
C TYR A 61 6.23 -8.25 14.55
N HIS A 62 5.06 -7.80 14.12
CA HIS A 62 4.01 -7.29 15.00
C HIS A 62 2.85 -8.29 15.20
N SER A 63 3.16 -9.57 15.24
CA SER A 63 2.21 -10.67 15.47
C SER A 63 1.14 -10.87 14.37
N GLY A 64 1.26 -10.17 13.23
CA GLY A 64 0.32 -10.30 12.10
C GLY A 64 0.62 -11.51 11.20
N GLY A 65 1.70 -12.24 11.41
CA GLY A 65 2.08 -13.41 10.60
C GLY A 65 2.42 -14.63 11.45
N ASN A 66 2.23 -15.79 10.85
CA ASN A 66 2.72 -17.08 11.38
C ASN A 66 3.82 -17.61 10.42
N PRO A 67 5.12 -17.37 10.73
CA PRO A 67 6.21 -17.71 9.82
C PRO A 67 6.21 -19.19 9.39
N GLY A 68 5.97 -20.10 10.33
CA GLY A 68 5.95 -21.54 10.03
C GLY A 68 4.83 -21.91 9.05
N LYS A 69 3.62 -21.33 9.20
CA LYS A 69 2.52 -21.55 8.27
C LYS A 69 2.83 -20.94 6.89
N ILE A 70 3.40 -19.74 6.85
CA ILE A 70 3.74 -19.05 5.60
C ILE A 70 4.81 -19.87 4.83
N LEU A 71 5.87 -20.32 5.51
CA LEU A 71 6.88 -21.20 4.92
C LEU A 71 6.30 -22.55 4.46
N TYR A 72 5.30 -23.09 5.15
CA TYR A 72 4.57 -24.27 4.68
C TYR A 72 3.81 -23.98 3.38
N LEU A 73 3.16 -22.81 3.26
CA LEU A 73 2.40 -22.43 2.07
C LEU A 73 3.28 -22.29 0.83
N THR A 74 4.58 -21.92 0.95
CA THR A 74 5.49 -21.87 -0.20
C THR A 74 5.64 -23.22 -0.91
N ARG A 75 5.39 -24.33 -0.20
CA ARG A 75 5.44 -25.69 -0.74
C ARG A 75 4.13 -26.13 -1.40
N GLN A 76 3.03 -25.41 -1.13
CA GLN A 76 1.69 -25.69 -1.67
C GLN A 76 1.40 -24.89 -2.93
N VAL A 77 2.08 -23.76 -3.08
CA VAL A 77 1.85 -22.80 -4.17
C VAL A 77 2.82 -23.08 -5.32
N LYS A 78 2.29 -23.14 -6.53
CA LYS A 78 3.09 -23.22 -7.75
C LYS A 78 3.40 -21.82 -8.26
N ASP A 79 4.66 -21.56 -8.58
CA ASP A 79 5.13 -20.28 -9.09
C ASP A 79 4.33 -19.84 -10.33
N GLY A 80 3.68 -18.67 -10.26
CA GLY A 80 2.84 -18.13 -11.31
C GLY A 80 1.42 -18.72 -11.42
N ASP A 81 1.04 -19.66 -10.57
CA ASP A 81 -0.30 -20.25 -10.53
C ASP A 81 -1.18 -19.53 -9.49
N PHE A 82 -1.92 -18.52 -9.92
CA PHE A 82 -2.81 -17.70 -9.10
C PHE A 82 -3.88 -18.52 -8.38
N GLU A 83 -4.41 -19.58 -9.00
CA GLU A 83 -5.40 -20.44 -8.36
C GLU A 83 -4.82 -21.18 -7.17
N SER A 84 -3.62 -21.75 -7.31
CA SER A 84 -2.95 -22.43 -6.21
C SER A 84 -2.66 -21.50 -5.04
N ALA A 85 -2.23 -20.26 -5.33
CA ALA A 85 -1.94 -19.24 -4.31
C ALA A 85 -3.21 -18.78 -3.62
N PHE A 86 -4.26 -18.42 -4.37
CA PHE A 86 -5.55 -18.04 -3.79
C PHE A 86 -6.09 -19.11 -2.85
N THR A 87 -6.13 -20.35 -3.32
CA THR A 87 -6.67 -21.49 -2.54
C THR A 87 -5.88 -21.72 -1.26
N ALA A 88 -4.54 -21.74 -1.35
CA ALA A 88 -3.68 -21.98 -0.21
C ALA A 88 -3.81 -20.89 0.87
N PHE A 89 -3.79 -19.60 0.48
CA PHE A 89 -3.96 -18.50 1.41
C PHE A 89 -5.39 -18.42 1.97
N ARG A 90 -6.41 -18.63 1.13
CA ARG A 90 -7.80 -18.63 1.59
C ARG A 90 -8.04 -19.70 2.64
N GLN A 91 -7.59 -20.94 2.39
CA GLN A 91 -7.70 -22.05 3.35
C GLN A 91 -6.95 -21.72 4.66
N ALA A 92 -5.73 -21.17 4.58
CA ALA A 92 -5.00 -20.77 5.78
C ALA A 92 -5.73 -19.70 6.59
N GLY A 93 -6.42 -18.78 5.91
CA GLY A 93 -7.28 -17.78 6.52
C GLY A 93 -8.47 -18.41 7.26
N ASP A 94 -9.16 -19.36 6.63
CA ASP A 94 -10.30 -20.06 7.22
C ASP A 94 -9.86 -20.88 8.46
N GLU A 95 -8.73 -21.57 8.39
CA GLU A 95 -8.13 -22.31 9.52
C GLU A 95 -7.77 -21.37 10.69
N ALA A 96 -7.10 -20.26 10.42
CA ALA A 96 -6.70 -19.30 11.44
C ALA A 96 -7.92 -18.62 12.08
N ARG A 97 -8.96 -18.30 11.29
CA ARG A 97 -10.23 -17.79 11.80
C ARG A 97 -10.91 -18.81 12.73
N GLY A 98 -10.98 -20.08 12.34
CA GLY A 98 -11.52 -21.14 13.19
C GLY A 98 -10.78 -21.24 14.52
N GLN A 99 -9.46 -21.20 14.52
CA GLN A 99 -8.62 -21.18 15.72
C GLN A 99 -8.92 -19.95 16.60
N ALA A 100 -9.14 -18.77 15.99
CA ALA A 100 -9.48 -17.56 16.71
C ALA A 100 -10.84 -17.68 17.42
N GLU A 101 -11.84 -18.20 16.72
CA GLU A 101 -13.19 -18.40 17.25
C GLU A 101 -13.21 -19.44 18.38
N GLU A 102 -12.50 -20.56 18.22
CA GLU A 102 -12.32 -21.58 19.27
C GLU A 102 -11.61 -21.01 20.51
N SER A 103 -10.50 -20.30 20.33
CA SER A 103 -9.76 -19.66 21.42
C SER A 103 -10.63 -18.65 22.17
N LEU A 104 -11.44 -17.86 21.43
CA LEU A 104 -12.33 -16.88 22.03
C LEU A 104 -13.43 -17.55 22.86
N ALA A 105 -14.02 -18.62 22.34
CA ALA A 105 -15.02 -19.42 23.06
C ALA A 105 -14.44 -20.05 24.35
N GLY A 106 -13.16 -20.43 24.33
CA GLY A 106 -12.41 -20.91 25.48
C GLY A 106 -11.94 -19.82 26.46
N GLY A 107 -12.21 -18.53 26.16
CA GLY A 107 -11.78 -17.40 27.00
C GLY A 107 -10.32 -16.97 26.80
N HIS A 108 -9.62 -17.54 25.82
CA HIS A 108 -8.20 -17.26 25.53
C HIS A 108 -8.05 -16.04 24.62
N ARG A 109 -8.33 -14.85 25.17
CA ARG A 109 -8.41 -13.57 24.42
C ARG A 109 -7.16 -13.24 23.61
N GLU A 110 -5.96 -13.43 24.17
CA GLU A 110 -4.70 -13.15 23.48
C GLU A 110 -4.47 -14.10 22.31
N SER A 111 -4.71 -15.40 22.47
CA SER A 111 -4.63 -16.38 21.39
C SER A 111 -5.66 -16.07 20.29
N ALA A 112 -6.89 -15.70 20.66
CA ALA A 112 -7.94 -15.30 19.71
C ALA A 112 -7.53 -14.05 18.91
N ARG A 113 -7.01 -13.01 19.59
CA ARG A 113 -6.50 -11.79 18.93
C ARG A 113 -5.44 -12.14 17.90
N GLN A 114 -4.44 -12.91 18.30
CA GLN A 114 -3.33 -13.29 17.44
C GLN A 114 -3.79 -14.11 16.23
N ALA A 115 -4.67 -15.07 16.43
CA ALA A 115 -5.20 -15.91 15.34
C ALA A 115 -6.09 -15.10 14.37
N TYR A 116 -6.85 -14.10 14.86
CA TYR A 116 -7.54 -13.15 13.98
C TYR A 116 -6.58 -12.31 13.13
N LEU A 117 -5.44 -11.86 13.67
CA LEU A 117 -4.42 -11.14 12.89
C LEU A 117 -3.80 -12.05 11.82
N TRP A 118 -3.55 -13.32 12.12
CA TRP A 118 -3.08 -14.29 11.12
C TRP A 118 -4.13 -14.53 10.03
N ALA A 119 -5.41 -14.69 10.41
CA ALA A 119 -6.49 -14.85 9.45
C ALA A 119 -6.56 -13.66 8.48
N GLN A 120 -6.44 -12.43 9.00
CA GLN A 120 -6.39 -11.22 8.18
C GLN A 120 -5.22 -11.26 7.19
N ASN A 121 -4.01 -11.60 7.63
CA ASN A 121 -2.84 -11.71 6.77
C ASN A 121 -3.09 -12.69 5.61
N PHE A 122 -3.66 -13.85 5.92
CA PHE A 122 -3.91 -14.87 4.90
C PHE A 122 -5.03 -14.48 3.94
N TYR A 123 -6.13 -13.90 4.43
CA TYR A 123 -7.20 -13.41 3.56
C TYR A 123 -6.74 -12.23 2.69
N ASP A 124 -5.96 -11.30 3.26
CA ASP A 124 -5.37 -10.20 2.52
C ASP A 124 -4.48 -10.72 1.39
N SER A 125 -3.55 -11.62 1.70
CA SER A 125 -2.69 -12.25 0.70
C SER A 125 -3.49 -12.97 -0.39
N ALA A 126 -4.62 -13.63 -0.05
CA ALA A 126 -5.50 -14.27 -1.02
C ALA A 126 -6.11 -13.25 -2.00
N THR A 127 -6.45 -12.03 -1.55
CA THR A 127 -7.08 -11.02 -2.42
C THR A 127 -6.23 -10.66 -3.62
N TYR A 128 -4.91 -10.62 -3.49
CA TYR A 128 -3.98 -10.31 -4.59
C TYR A 128 -3.95 -11.37 -5.69
N PHE A 129 -4.40 -12.59 -5.39
CA PHE A 129 -4.43 -13.68 -6.35
C PHE A 129 -5.83 -13.94 -6.93
N ALA A 130 -6.87 -13.30 -6.37
CA ALA A 130 -8.27 -13.58 -6.74
C ALA A 130 -8.55 -13.31 -8.23
N ASP A 131 -8.08 -12.18 -8.77
CA ASP A 131 -8.38 -11.78 -10.15
C ASP A 131 -7.73 -12.67 -11.22
N GLY A 132 -6.60 -13.29 -10.88
CA GLY A 132 -5.91 -14.26 -11.75
C GLY A 132 -6.32 -15.71 -11.48
N SER A 133 -7.18 -15.97 -10.51
CA SER A 133 -7.69 -17.30 -10.18
C SER A 133 -8.82 -17.76 -11.10
N ALA A 134 -9.30 -18.98 -10.93
CA ALA A 134 -10.41 -19.53 -11.72
C ALA A 134 -11.72 -18.75 -11.58
N ASP A 135 -11.92 -18.07 -10.45
CA ASP A 135 -13.12 -17.26 -10.18
C ASP A 135 -12.78 -15.92 -9.51
N PRO A 136 -12.64 -14.84 -10.29
CA PRO A 136 -12.37 -13.49 -9.75
C PRO A 136 -13.42 -12.95 -8.78
N SER A 137 -14.66 -13.47 -8.80
CA SER A 137 -15.70 -13.03 -7.89
C SER A 137 -15.40 -13.32 -6.42
N ARG A 138 -14.46 -14.24 -6.15
CA ARG A 138 -13.98 -14.59 -4.81
C ARG A 138 -13.19 -13.49 -4.10
N PHE A 139 -12.80 -12.42 -4.82
CA PHE A 139 -12.11 -11.27 -4.23
C PHE A 139 -12.92 -10.64 -3.08
N LEU A 140 -14.17 -10.24 -3.37
CA LEU A 140 -14.99 -9.54 -2.37
C LEU A 140 -15.29 -10.38 -1.13
N PRO A 141 -15.67 -11.68 -1.23
CA PRO A 141 -15.78 -12.56 -0.08
C PRO A 141 -14.50 -12.72 0.74
N ALA A 142 -13.31 -12.73 0.11
CA ALA A 142 -12.04 -12.79 0.82
C ALA A 142 -11.76 -11.49 1.58
N TRP A 143 -12.01 -10.33 0.94
CA TRP A 143 -11.90 -9.02 1.58
C TRP A 143 -12.90 -8.85 2.74
N GLU A 144 -14.15 -9.32 2.60
CA GLU A 144 -15.14 -9.28 3.68
C GLU A 144 -14.71 -10.14 4.88
N ALA A 145 -14.12 -11.31 4.64
CA ALA A 145 -13.59 -12.16 5.69
C ALA A 145 -12.41 -11.52 6.43
N LEU A 146 -11.48 -10.87 5.69
CA LEU A 146 -10.41 -10.06 6.26
C LEU A 146 -10.98 -8.96 7.16
N TYR A 147 -11.94 -8.18 6.65
CA TYR A 147 -12.54 -7.07 7.38
C TYR A 147 -13.28 -7.52 8.64
N ASP A 148 -14.03 -8.62 8.57
CA ASP A 148 -14.73 -9.22 9.72
C ASP A 148 -13.72 -9.66 10.80
N CYS A 149 -12.61 -10.29 10.43
CA CYS A 149 -11.55 -10.66 11.36
C CYS A 149 -10.91 -9.43 12.03
N TRP A 150 -10.73 -8.32 11.30
CA TRP A 150 -10.25 -7.06 11.86
C TRP A 150 -11.23 -6.56 12.94
N VAL A 151 -12.51 -6.42 12.59
CA VAL A 151 -13.53 -5.92 13.52
C VAL A 151 -13.64 -6.80 14.77
N LYS A 152 -13.59 -8.13 14.62
CA LYS A 152 -13.60 -9.07 15.75
C LYS A 152 -12.36 -8.98 16.64
N SER A 153 -11.22 -8.58 16.09
CA SER A 153 -10.00 -8.44 16.85
C SER A 153 -9.94 -7.16 17.72
N LEU A 154 -10.67 -6.09 17.36
CA LEU A 154 -10.58 -4.77 18.00
C LEU A 154 -10.78 -4.80 19.54
N PRO A 155 -11.81 -5.47 20.09
CA PRO A 155 -12.02 -5.52 21.54
C PRO A 155 -10.99 -6.39 22.25
N LEU A 156 -10.16 -7.15 21.53
CA LEU A 156 -9.17 -8.07 22.10
C LEU A 156 -7.80 -7.40 22.29
N PHE A 157 -7.60 -6.19 21.76
CA PHE A 157 -6.41 -5.38 22.05
C PHE A 157 -6.44 -4.82 23.47
N ASP A 158 -5.29 -4.43 23.98
CA ASP A 158 -5.14 -3.78 25.27
C ASP A 158 -4.25 -2.51 25.11
N PRO A 159 -4.86 -1.31 25.23
CA PRO A 159 -6.30 -1.05 25.30
C PRO A 159 -7.04 -1.42 24.00
N PRO A 160 -8.37 -1.65 24.05
CA PRO A 160 -9.16 -1.94 22.85
C PRO A 160 -9.04 -0.85 21.79
N ILE A 161 -9.04 -1.26 20.52
CA ILE A 161 -9.06 -0.31 19.39
C ILE A 161 -10.50 0.20 19.22
N GLU A 162 -10.64 1.53 19.17
CA GLU A 162 -11.93 2.24 19.07
C GLU A 162 -12.30 2.44 17.60
N PRO A 163 -13.42 1.86 17.10
CA PRO A 163 -13.98 2.26 15.81
C PRO A 163 -14.47 3.70 15.86
N VAL A 164 -14.09 4.51 14.86
CA VAL A 164 -14.49 5.91 14.78
C VAL A 164 -15.11 6.24 13.42
N SER A 165 -15.93 7.30 13.38
CA SER A 165 -16.55 7.81 12.17
C SER A 165 -16.12 9.25 11.96
N ILE A 166 -15.45 9.52 10.83
CA ILE A 166 -14.87 10.82 10.50
C ILE A 166 -15.77 11.52 9.49
N PRO A 167 -16.35 12.70 9.79
CA PRO A 167 -17.19 13.43 8.84
C PRO A 167 -16.43 13.78 7.55
N TYR A 168 -17.03 13.50 6.40
CA TYR A 168 -16.39 13.69 5.11
C TYR A 168 -17.42 13.91 4.00
N GLU A 169 -17.43 15.07 3.35
CA GLU A 169 -18.21 15.39 2.13
C GLU A 169 -19.64 14.79 2.10
N GLY A 170 -20.42 14.98 3.16
CA GLY A 170 -21.80 14.46 3.26
C GLY A 170 -21.91 12.97 3.63
N THR A 171 -20.80 12.30 3.90
CA THR A 171 -20.72 10.93 4.40
C THR A 171 -19.75 10.82 5.58
N MET A 172 -19.43 9.59 6.00
CA MET A 172 -18.48 9.33 7.08
C MET A 172 -17.40 8.38 6.56
N LEU A 173 -16.11 8.72 6.74
CA LEU A 173 -15.04 7.74 6.58
C LEU A 173 -14.97 6.87 7.83
N ARG A 174 -14.81 5.58 7.62
CA ARG A 174 -14.62 4.62 8.70
C ARG A 174 -13.16 4.60 9.12
N GLY A 175 -12.90 4.83 10.41
CA GLY A 175 -11.57 4.82 10.97
C GLY A 175 -11.47 4.00 12.26
N PHE A 176 -10.24 3.86 12.76
CA PHE A 176 -9.90 3.12 13.96
C PHE A 176 -8.85 3.89 14.75
N TYR A 177 -9.18 4.17 16.00
CA TYR A 177 -8.33 4.90 16.93
C TYR A 177 -7.66 3.92 17.90
N MET A 178 -6.34 3.92 17.93
CA MET A 178 -5.51 3.05 18.73
C MET A 178 -4.83 3.88 19.81
N ARG A 179 -5.09 3.59 21.06
CA ARG A 179 -4.53 4.35 22.18
C ARG A 179 -3.10 3.91 22.50
N GLY A 180 -2.22 4.88 22.61
CA GLY A 180 -0.82 4.69 22.98
C GLY A 180 -0.60 4.35 24.45
N LYS A 181 0.48 3.65 24.74
CA LYS A 181 0.91 3.31 26.11
C LYS A 181 1.63 4.50 26.77
N SER A 182 0.89 5.56 27.07
CA SER A 182 1.40 6.78 27.69
C SER A 182 0.52 7.20 28.87
N LYS A 183 1.13 7.82 29.89
CA LYS A 183 0.44 8.43 31.03
C LYS A 183 0.06 9.89 30.78
N GLU A 184 0.48 10.47 29.67
CA GLU A 184 0.13 11.85 29.31
C GLU A 184 -1.37 11.99 29.09
N ARG A 185 -1.95 13.11 29.57
CA ARG A 185 -3.38 13.42 29.35
C ARG A 185 -3.68 13.70 27.88
N GLN A 186 -2.79 14.46 27.23
CA GLN A 186 -2.80 14.71 25.79
C GLN A 186 -1.58 14.07 25.18
N ARG A 187 -1.79 13.17 24.23
CA ARG A 187 -0.74 12.35 23.64
C ARG A 187 -0.44 12.78 22.20
N PRO A 188 0.79 12.56 21.73
CA PRO A 188 1.09 12.74 20.31
C PRO A 188 0.22 11.77 19.49
N LEU A 189 -0.24 12.24 18.32
CA LEU A 189 -1.03 11.42 17.39
C LEU A 189 -0.25 11.14 16.12
N LEU A 190 -0.26 9.87 15.67
CA LEU A 190 0.21 9.47 14.36
C LEU A 190 -0.99 9.07 13.49
N ILE A 191 -1.28 9.86 12.45
CA ILE A 191 -2.27 9.53 11.43
C ILE A 191 -1.61 8.60 10.40
N LEU A 192 -2.22 7.46 10.13
CA LEU A 192 -1.73 6.41 9.24
C LEU A 192 -2.57 6.36 7.97
N VAL A 193 -1.96 6.69 6.85
CA VAL A 193 -2.57 6.71 5.52
C VAL A 193 -2.09 5.51 4.73
N ASN A 194 -3.02 4.64 4.37
CA ASN A 194 -2.74 3.44 3.58
C ASN A 194 -2.35 3.76 2.14
N GLY A 195 -1.81 2.77 1.44
CA GLY A 195 -1.52 2.80 0.02
C GLY A 195 -2.73 2.57 -0.87
N SER A 196 -2.46 2.18 -2.12
CA SER A 196 -3.49 1.96 -3.15
C SER A 196 -4.33 0.71 -2.91
N ASP A 197 -3.80 -0.30 -2.25
CA ASP A 197 -4.34 -1.65 -2.19
C ASP A 197 -4.10 -2.38 -0.87
N GLY A 198 -3.47 -1.72 0.11
CA GLY A 198 -3.23 -2.30 1.43
C GLY A 198 -4.51 -2.41 2.27
N SER A 199 -4.39 -3.13 3.37
CA SER A 199 -5.47 -3.39 4.33
C SER A 199 -5.33 -2.60 5.62
N LEU A 200 -6.35 -2.63 6.48
CA LEU A 200 -6.28 -2.05 7.83
C LEU A 200 -5.26 -2.77 8.72
N LEU A 201 -5.02 -4.07 8.46
CA LEU A 201 -3.95 -4.82 9.12
C LEU A 201 -2.58 -4.19 8.83
N ASP A 202 -2.35 -3.76 7.60
CA ASP A 202 -1.11 -3.08 7.24
C ASP A 202 -0.91 -1.82 8.08
N MET A 203 -1.95 -1.06 8.32
CA MET A 203 -1.85 0.14 9.16
C MET A 203 -1.51 -0.15 10.61
N TRP A 204 -1.99 -1.28 11.15
CA TRP A 204 -1.51 -1.77 12.44
C TRP A 204 -0.03 -2.13 12.41
N LEU A 205 0.41 -2.84 11.37
CA LEU A 205 1.78 -3.36 11.26
C LEU A 205 2.80 -2.29 10.83
N TRP A 206 2.42 -1.37 9.95
CA TRP A 206 3.26 -0.29 9.43
C TRP A 206 3.08 1.04 10.16
N GLY A 207 2.92 1.02 11.46
CA GLY A 207 2.88 2.23 12.28
C GLY A 207 2.05 2.10 13.55
N GLY A 208 0.88 1.46 13.53
CA GLY A 208 0.00 1.34 14.69
C GLY A 208 0.65 0.65 15.88
N ALA A 209 1.22 -0.54 15.67
CA ALA A 209 1.88 -1.31 16.72
C ALA A 209 3.13 -0.60 17.24
N GLY A 210 4.00 -0.12 16.35
CA GLY A 210 5.21 0.61 16.71
C GLY A 210 4.92 1.93 17.44
N GLY A 211 3.94 2.69 16.96
CA GLY A 211 3.53 3.97 17.54
C GLY A 211 2.88 3.82 18.89
N THR A 212 1.91 2.91 19.04
CA THR A 212 1.24 2.69 20.33
C THR A 212 2.20 2.20 21.42
N ALA A 213 3.18 1.38 21.05
CA ALA A 213 4.23 0.92 21.98
C ALA A 213 5.11 2.07 22.48
N ARG A 214 5.28 3.16 21.67
CA ARG A 214 6.07 4.35 22.00
C ARG A 214 5.25 5.50 22.58
N GLY A 215 3.97 5.29 22.85
CA GLY A 215 3.13 6.28 23.51
C GLY A 215 2.36 7.20 22.56
N TYR A 216 2.46 7.01 21.26
CA TYR A 216 1.59 7.70 20.30
C TYR A 216 0.19 7.09 20.34
N ASP A 217 -0.83 7.93 20.31
CA ASP A 217 -2.11 7.47 19.76
C ASP A 217 -1.96 7.33 18.25
N CYS A 218 -2.65 6.36 17.65
CA CYS A 218 -2.64 6.17 16.22
C CYS A 218 -4.06 6.20 15.67
N LEU A 219 -4.24 6.86 14.53
CA LEU A 219 -5.51 6.92 13.80
C LEU A 219 -5.31 6.42 12.38
N THR A 220 -6.01 5.35 12.01
CA THR A 220 -6.10 4.93 10.60
C THR A 220 -7.54 5.04 10.11
N PHE A 221 -7.71 5.13 8.80
CA PHE A 221 -9.02 5.21 8.15
C PHE A 221 -8.95 4.70 6.72
N ASP A 222 -10.09 4.28 6.19
CA ASP A 222 -10.25 4.02 4.75
C ASP A 222 -10.70 5.30 4.06
N GLY A 223 -9.80 5.92 3.32
CA GLY A 223 -10.08 7.09 2.48
C GLY A 223 -10.68 6.70 1.12
N PRO A 224 -11.05 7.68 0.28
CA PRO A 224 -11.56 7.41 -1.06
C PRO A 224 -10.65 6.48 -1.86
N GLY A 225 -11.22 5.41 -2.41
CA GLY A 225 -10.51 4.36 -3.15
C GLY A 225 -9.90 3.25 -2.28
N GLN A 226 -10.00 3.33 -0.96
CA GLN A 226 -9.42 2.36 -0.04
C GLN A 226 -10.51 1.54 0.68
N GLY A 227 -10.23 0.30 0.97
CA GLY A 227 -10.96 -0.60 1.85
C GLY A 227 -12.49 -0.40 1.87
N TYR A 228 -13.04 -0.08 3.04
CA TYR A 228 -14.48 0.09 3.22
C TYR A 228 -15.08 1.22 2.37
N ALA A 229 -14.34 2.33 2.23
CA ALA A 229 -14.78 3.46 1.41
C ALA A 229 -14.97 3.07 -0.06
N LEU A 230 -14.05 2.24 -0.61
CA LEU A 230 -14.19 1.72 -1.97
C LEU A 230 -15.30 0.67 -2.07
N TRP A 231 -15.22 -0.40 -1.27
CA TRP A 231 -16.05 -1.58 -1.51
C TRP A 231 -17.50 -1.40 -1.07
N LYS A 232 -17.74 -0.64 -0.01
CA LYS A 232 -19.08 -0.43 0.55
C LYS A 232 -19.70 0.91 0.24
N GLN A 233 -18.89 1.99 0.14
CA GLN A 233 -19.39 3.35 -0.08
C GLN A 233 -19.24 3.84 -1.52
N LYS A 234 -18.43 3.14 -2.36
CA LYS A 234 -18.16 3.53 -3.76
C LYS A 234 -17.50 4.91 -3.87
N LEU A 235 -16.67 5.25 -2.89
CA LEU A 235 -15.79 6.40 -2.96
C LEU A 235 -14.51 6.00 -3.70
N TYR A 236 -14.16 6.74 -4.73
CA TYR A 236 -13.05 6.42 -5.61
C TYR A 236 -11.84 7.30 -5.34
N PHE A 237 -10.66 6.90 -5.83
CA PHE A 237 -9.43 7.68 -5.72
C PHE A 237 -9.59 9.11 -6.21
N ARG A 238 -8.90 10.03 -5.52
CA ARG A 238 -8.79 11.43 -5.90
C ARG A 238 -7.36 11.94 -5.72
N PRO A 239 -6.88 12.88 -6.56
CA PRO A 239 -5.51 13.39 -6.46
C PRO A 239 -5.34 14.44 -5.34
N ASP A 240 -6.40 15.17 -4.96
CA ASP A 240 -6.40 16.30 -4.04
C ASP A 240 -6.65 15.87 -2.58
N TRP A 241 -5.71 15.10 -2.03
CA TRP A 241 -5.86 14.49 -0.69
C TRP A 241 -5.83 15.49 0.48
N GLU A 242 -5.50 16.75 0.25
CA GLU A 242 -5.75 17.82 1.21
C GLU A 242 -7.24 17.92 1.59
N LYS A 243 -8.14 17.55 0.67
CA LYS A 243 -9.59 17.47 0.93
C LYS A 243 -10.00 16.29 1.81
N VAL A 244 -9.15 15.28 1.90
CA VAL A 244 -9.37 14.09 2.75
C VAL A 244 -8.73 14.31 4.12
N ILE A 245 -7.49 14.78 4.16
CA ILE A 245 -6.73 14.92 5.41
C ILE A 245 -7.25 16.10 6.26
N GLY A 246 -7.72 17.19 5.68
CA GLY A 246 -8.33 18.28 6.45
C GLY A 246 -9.42 17.82 7.43
N PRO A 247 -10.48 17.13 6.96
CA PRO A 247 -11.49 16.53 7.83
C PRO A 247 -10.95 15.51 8.86
N VAL A 248 -9.92 14.75 8.52
CA VAL A 248 -9.28 13.79 9.45
C VAL A 248 -8.56 14.55 10.58
N VAL A 249 -7.87 15.65 10.25
CA VAL A 249 -7.22 16.52 11.24
C VAL A 249 -8.27 17.25 12.10
N ASP A 250 -9.38 17.70 11.52
CA ASP A 250 -10.50 18.29 12.26
C ASP A 250 -11.07 17.30 13.28
N PHE A 251 -11.28 16.05 12.88
CA PHE A 251 -11.69 14.99 13.79
C PHE A 251 -10.65 14.75 14.89
N ALA A 252 -9.38 14.68 14.55
CA ALA A 252 -8.30 14.50 15.53
C ALA A 252 -8.29 15.62 16.57
N LEU A 253 -8.43 16.87 16.15
CA LEU A 253 -8.45 18.04 17.01
C LEU A 253 -9.73 18.17 17.85
N SER A 254 -10.82 17.51 17.48
CA SER A 254 -12.04 17.45 18.29
C SER A 254 -11.88 16.56 19.54
N ARG A 255 -10.84 15.72 19.57
CA ARG A 255 -10.54 14.83 20.71
C ARG A 255 -9.76 15.58 21.80
N THR A 256 -10.16 15.41 23.03
CA THR A 256 -9.51 16.06 24.20
C THR A 256 -8.22 15.36 24.65
N ASP A 257 -7.97 14.14 24.17
CA ASP A 257 -6.82 13.31 24.48
C ASP A 257 -5.68 13.44 23.46
N VAL A 258 -5.87 14.19 22.36
CA VAL A 258 -4.83 14.48 21.35
C VAL A 258 -4.12 15.79 21.69
N ASP A 259 -2.78 15.80 21.62
CA ASP A 259 -1.98 17.02 21.66
C ASP A 259 -1.98 17.72 20.29
N PRO A 260 -2.61 18.90 20.17
CA PRO A 260 -2.74 19.59 18.88
C PRO A 260 -1.42 20.05 18.26
N LYS A 261 -0.33 20.05 19.05
CA LYS A 261 1.01 20.45 18.59
C LYS A 261 1.88 19.26 18.18
N ARG A 262 1.42 18.03 18.43
CA ARG A 262 2.17 16.81 18.15
C ARG A 262 1.36 15.84 17.29
N ILE A 263 0.75 16.34 16.20
CA ILE A 263 0.07 15.50 15.20
C ILE A 263 1.05 15.23 14.06
N ALA A 264 1.41 13.97 13.89
CA ALA A 264 2.19 13.49 12.75
C ALA A 264 1.32 12.72 11.77
N ILE A 265 1.80 12.57 10.54
CA ILE A 265 1.14 11.79 9.49
C ILE A 265 2.15 10.92 8.74
N GLN A 266 1.76 9.70 8.43
CA GLN A 266 2.57 8.77 7.65
C GLN A 266 1.75 8.23 6.47
N GLY A 267 2.35 8.18 5.28
CA GLY A 267 1.76 7.57 4.10
C GLY A 267 2.61 6.42 3.59
N ILE A 268 1.97 5.26 3.35
CA ILE A 268 2.59 4.04 2.86
C ILE A 268 2.29 3.88 1.37
N SER A 269 3.26 3.42 0.56
CA SER A 269 3.08 3.15 -0.86
C SER A 269 2.56 4.38 -1.61
N GLN A 270 1.43 4.34 -2.29
CA GLN A 270 0.80 5.52 -2.89
C GLN A 270 0.42 6.59 -1.85
N GLY A 271 0.31 6.24 -0.56
CA GLY A 271 0.23 7.18 0.55
C GLY A 271 1.42 8.13 0.61
N GLY A 272 2.58 7.70 0.09
CA GLY A 272 3.77 8.54 -0.10
C GLY A 272 3.62 9.63 -1.16
N TYR A 273 2.55 9.62 -1.95
CA TYR A 273 2.06 10.76 -2.74
C TYR A 273 1.00 11.55 -1.97
N TRP A 274 0.02 10.87 -1.40
CA TRP A 274 -1.14 11.53 -0.78
C TRP A 274 -0.77 12.36 0.44
N VAL A 275 0.16 11.86 1.27
CA VAL A 275 0.63 12.60 2.45
C VAL A 275 1.42 13.86 2.06
N PRO A 276 2.46 13.82 1.21
CA PRO A 276 3.12 15.03 0.71
C PRO A 276 2.17 16.01 0.03
N ARG A 277 1.19 15.52 -0.73
CA ARG A 277 0.15 16.36 -1.33
C ARG A 277 -0.66 17.08 -0.25
N ALA A 278 -1.13 16.37 0.75
CA ALA A 278 -1.98 16.94 1.79
C ALA A 278 -1.25 17.97 2.66
N ILE A 279 -0.02 17.67 3.12
CA ILE A 279 0.76 18.58 4.00
C ILE A 279 1.30 19.82 3.28
N ALA A 280 1.19 19.88 1.96
CA ALA A 280 1.45 21.12 1.22
C ALA A 280 0.35 22.18 1.46
N PHE A 281 -0.80 21.79 2.03
CA PHE A 281 -1.97 22.64 2.31
C PHE A 281 -2.46 22.52 3.75
N GLU A 282 -2.07 21.48 4.49
CA GLU A 282 -2.48 21.25 5.88
C GLU A 282 -1.33 21.57 6.83
N GLU A 283 -1.34 22.79 7.36
CA GLU A 283 -0.26 23.34 8.18
C GLU A 283 -0.30 22.89 9.67
N ARG A 284 -1.38 22.23 10.10
CA ARG A 284 -1.52 21.71 11.48
C ARG A 284 -0.75 20.43 11.75
N ILE A 285 -0.17 19.82 10.73
CA ILE A 285 0.68 18.64 10.84
C ILE A 285 2.09 19.04 11.28
N ALA A 286 2.51 18.50 12.42
CA ALA A 286 3.81 18.83 13.03
C ALA A 286 4.99 18.05 12.42
N ALA A 287 4.77 16.87 11.83
CA ALA A 287 5.78 16.07 11.16
C ALA A 287 5.13 15.09 10.17
N ALA A 288 5.83 14.74 9.09
CA ALA A 288 5.32 13.83 8.09
C ALA A 288 6.34 12.77 7.66
N ILE A 289 5.84 11.60 7.25
CA ILE A 289 6.63 10.48 6.75
C ILE A 289 6.03 10.04 5.42
N ALA A 290 6.85 9.97 4.36
CA ALA A 290 6.51 9.41 3.05
C ALA A 290 7.28 8.11 2.85
N ASP A 291 6.58 7.00 2.70
CA ASP A 291 7.16 5.66 2.65
C ASP A 291 6.60 4.84 1.47
N PRO A 292 7.35 4.81 0.31
CA PRO A 292 8.45 5.70 -0.04
C PRO A 292 7.95 7.09 -0.50
N GLY A 293 8.87 7.99 -0.82
CA GLY A 293 8.51 9.27 -1.45
C GLY A 293 8.02 9.06 -2.89
N VAL A 294 6.81 9.56 -3.20
CA VAL A 294 6.21 9.47 -4.53
C VAL A 294 5.84 10.86 -5.04
N THR A 295 6.45 11.28 -6.15
CA THR A 295 6.24 12.60 -6.75
C THR A 295 5.28 12.60 -7.94
N ASP A 296 5.17 11.46 -8.63
CA ASP A 296 4.31 11.27 -9.81
C ASP A 296 3.85 9.81 -9.89
N VAL A 297 2.60 9.57 -9.51
CA VAL A 297 2.00 8.22 -9.51
C VAL A 297 1.90 7.65 -10.91
N SER A 298 1.69 8.50 -11.92
CA SER A 298 1.48 8.07 -13.31
C SER A 298 2.65 7.29 -13.91
N THR A 299 3.85 7.47 -13.37
CA THR A 299 5.05 6.80 -13.89
C THR A 299 4.97 5.28 -13.73
N SER A 300 4.39 4.78 -12.64
CA SER A 300 4.18 3.33 -12.45
C SER A 300 3.14 2.73 -13.42
N TRP A 301 2.36 3.58 -14.11
CA TRP A 301 1.37 3.20 -15.10
C TRP A 301 1.90 3.34 -16.53
N THR A 302 2.65 4.41 -16.79
CA THR A 302 3.03 4.82 -18.15
C THR A 302 4.42 4.36 -18.57
N ALA A 303 5.33 4.09 -17.62
CA ALA A 303 6.72 3.73 -17.92
C ALA A 303 6.87 2.48 -18.81
N THR A 304 5.90 1.57 -18.76
CA THR A 304 5.92 0.33 -19.54
C THR A 304 5.06 0.37 -20.81
N LEU A 305 4.36 1.49 -21.04
CA LEU A 305 3.57 1.64 -22.27
C LEU A 305 4.49 1.73 -23.49
N PRO A 306 4.23 0.95 -24.55
CA PRO A 306 4.96 1.09 -25.80
C PRO A 306 4.70 2.47 -26.42
N PRO A 307 5.68 3.06 -27.15
CA PRO A 307 5.56 4.41 -27.69
C PRO A 307 4.29 4.73 -28.47
N PRO A 308 3.75 3.81 -29.31
CA PRO A 308 2.48 4.06 -29.99
C PRO A 308 1.30 4.24 -29.02
N LEU A 309 1.24 3.43 -27.96
CA LEU A 309 0.17 3.51 -26.96
C LEU A 309 0.28 4.79 -26.12
N LEU A 310 1.50 5.18 -25.77
CA LEU A 310 1.76 6.45 -25.09
C LEU A 310 1.37 7.66 -25.98
N ALA A 311 1.58 7.57 -27.30
CA ALA A 311 1.13 8.58 -28.25
C ALA A 311 -0.40 8.67 -28.31
N LEU A 312 -1.13 7.54 -28.29
CA LEU A 312 -2.61 7.52 -28.23
C LEU A 312 -3.11 8.16 -26.93
N LEU A 313 -2.47 7.88 -25.79
CA LEU A 313 -2.82 8.50 -24.51
C LEU A 313 -2.65 10.03 -24.57
N LYS A 314 -1.52 10.51 -25.08
CA LYS A 314 -1.23 11.94 -25.23
C LYS A 314 -2.15 12.63 -26.22
N ALA A 315 -2.53 11.96 -27.31
CA ALA A 315 -3.44 12.49 -28.33
C ALA A 315 -4.92 12.46 -27.90
N GLY A 316 -5.27 11.80 -26.83
CA GLY A 316 -6.67 11.66 -26.39
C GLY A 316 -7.46 10.60 -27.14
N ASN A 317 -6.81 9.68 -27.86
CA ASN A 317 -7.46 8.67 -28.70
C ASN A 317 -7.93 7.47 -27.85
N LYS A 318 -8.99 7.70 -27.07
CA LYS A 318 -9.56 6.72 -26.11
C LYS A 318 -9.93 5.39 -26.75
N ALA A 319 -10.69 5.42 -27.85
CA ALA A 319 -11.21 4.20 -28.46
C ALA A 319 -10.09 3.26 -28.96
N GLU A 320 -9.05 3.83 -29.57
CA GLU A 320 -7.91 3.07 -30.06
C GLU A 320 -7.06 2.53 -28.90
N PHE A 321 -6.85 3.35 -27.86
CA PHE A 321 -6.12 2.96 -26.65
C PHE A 321 -6.79 1.77 -25.97
N ASP A 322 -8.10 1.85 -25.68
CA ASP A 322 -8.85 0.79 -25.04
C ASP A 322 -8.88 -0.49 -25.89
N SER A 323 -9.14 -0.36 -27.19
CA SER A 323 -9.15 -1.49 -28.13
C SER A 323 -7.78 -2.18 -28.22
N PHE A 324 -6.69 -1.41 -28.16
CA PHE A 324 -5.34 -1.99 -28.17
C PHE A 324 -5.11 -2.84 -26.93
N LEU A 325 -5.34 -2.31 -25.73
CA LEU A 325 -5.13 -3.04 -24.48
C LEU A 325 -6.03 -4.26 -24.36
N GLU A 326 -7.31 -4.13 -24.75
CA GLU A 326 -8.25 -5.25 -24.75
C GLU A 326 -7.77 -6.44 -25.57
N LYS A 327 -7.13 -6.19 -26.72
CA LYS A 327 -6.62 -7.23 -27.61
C LYS A 327 -5.23 -7.74 -27.22
N ALA A 328 -4.38 -6.86 -26.69
CA ALA A 328 -2.96 -7.16 -26.45
C ALA A 328 -2.69 -7.80 -25.11
N LEU A 329 -3.52 -7.53 -24.07
CA LEU A 329 -3.25 -8.00 -22.73
C LEU A 329 -3.51 -9.50 -22.56
N PRO A 330 -2.51 -10.27 -22.11
CA PRO A 330 -2.73 -11.63 -21.62
C PRO A 330 -3.70 -11.65 -20.42
N PRO A 331 -4.43 -12.75 -20.19
CA PRO A 331 -5.40 -12.84 -19.11
C PRO A 331 -4.86 -12.43 -17.72
N ALA A 332 -3.68 -12.91 -17.33
CA ALA A 332 -3.06 -12.58 -16.04
C ALA A 332 -2.73 -11.08 -15.91
N SER A 333 -2.18 -10.47 -16.96
CA SER A 333 -1.87 -9.03 -16.97
C SER A 333 -3.15 -8.17 -16.95
N ARG A 334 -4.19 -8.63 -17.64
CA ARG A 334 -5.51 -8.00 -17.61
C ARG A 334 -6.12 -8.07 -16.20
N ALA A 335 -6.01 -9.21 -15.51
CA ALA A 335 -6.47 -9.38 -14.15
C ALA A 335 -5.78 -8.38 -13.20
N THR A 336 -4.45 -8.30 -13.25
CA THR A 336 -3.66 -7.34 -12.46
C THR A 336 -4.04 -5.89 -12.77
N LEU A 337 -4.22 -5.55 -14.05
CA LEU A 337 -4.62 -4.19 -14.44
C LEU A 337 -6.03 -3.85 -13.95
N ASN A 338 -6.98 -4.76 -14.11
CA ASN A 338 -8.35 -4.59 -13.62
C ASN A 338 -8.40 -4.39 -12.10
N PHE A 339 -7.61 -5.15 -11.34
CA PHE A 339 -7.45 -4.95 -9.90
C PHE A 339 -6.99 -3.52 -9.57
N ARG A 340 -5.93 -3.04 -10.23
CA ARG A 340 -5.38 -1.70 -10.01
C ARG A 340 -6.31 -0.57 -10.49
N MET A 341 -7.17 -0.80 -11.48
CA MET A 341 -8.13 0.18 -12.01
C MET A 341 -9.35 0.41 -11.10
N ARG A 342 -9.78 -0.61 -10.36
CA ARG A 342 -11.01 -0.55 -9.54
C ARG A 342 -11.10 0.66 -8.62
N PRO A 343 -10.03 1.06 -7.90
CA PRO A 343 -10.09 2.22 -7.02
C PRO A 343 -10.34 3.55 -7.74
N PHE A 344 -10.08 3.63 -9.05
CA PHE A 344 -10.37 4.84 -9.84
C PHE A 344 -11.84 4.94 -10.28
N GLY A 345 -12.60 3.83 -10.23
CA GLY A 345 -14.01 3.81 -10.61
C GLY A 345 -14.28 3.84 -12.13
N PHE A 346 -13.26 3.71 -12.96
CA PHE A 346 -13.39 3.65 -14.41
C PHE A 346 -13.42 2.21 -14.92
N THR A 347 -14.13 2.00 -16.02
CA THR A 347 -14.11 0.75 -16.80
C THR A 347 -13.19 0.84 -18.02
N SER A 348 -12.84 2.06 -18.46
CA SER A 348 -11.95 2.35 -19.57
C SER A 348 -10.50 2.38 -19.09
N TYR A 349 -9.62 1.68 -19.79
CA TYR A 349 -8.19 1.77 -19.58
C TYR A 349 -7.69 3.20 -19.78
N PHE A 350 -8.10 3.83 -20.89
CA PHE A 350 -7.72 5.21 -21.21
C PHE A 350 -8.07 6.18 -20.09
N ASP A 351 -9.31 6.14 -19.59
CA ASP A 351 -9.76 7.06 -18.55
C ASP A 351 -8.96 6.88 -17.28
N THR A 352 -8.62 5.63 -16.91
CA THR A 352 -7.77 5.34 -15.74
C THR A 352 -6.36 5.89 -15.93
N TYR A 353 -5.71 5.56 -17.05
CA TYR A 353 -4.35 6.06 -17.33
C TYR A 353 -4.31 7.58 -17.37
N LYS A 354 -5.33 8.21 -17.96
CA LYS A 354 -5.44 9.67 -18.01
C LYS A 354 -5.60 10.26 -16.61
N ALA A 355 -6.45 9.68 -15.77
CA ALA A 355 -6.67 10.14 -14.41
C ALA A 355 -5.38 10.08 -13.57
N THR A 356 -4.51 9.08 -13.77
CA THR A 356 -3.26 8.99 -13.03
C THR A 356 -2.32 10.17 -13.25
N LEU A 357 -2.42 10.86 -14.39
CA LEU A 357 -1.56 12.02 -14.72
C LEU A 357 -1.78 13.21 -13.77
N ASP A 358 -2.92 13.28 -13.10
CA ASP A 358 -3.24 14.34 -12.14
C ASP A 358 -2.59 14.10 -10.76
N TYR A 359 -2.06 12.90 -10.53
CA TYR A 359 -1.44 12.52 -9.25
C TYR A 359 0.06 12.85 -9.27
N ASN A 360 0.39 14.14 -9.19
CA ASN A 360 1.78 14.59 -9.16
C ASN A 360 1.98 15.78 -8.19
N LEU A 361 3.21 15.95 -7.73
CA LEU A 361 3.61 16.96 -6.75
C LEU A 361 4.34 18.17 -7.38
N ARG A 362 4.40 18.30 -8.70
CA ARG A 362 5.25 19.28 -9.42
C ARG A 362 5.09 20.71 -8.90
N ASP A 363 3.84 21.12 -8.69
CA ASP A 363 3.53 22.52 -8.34
C ASP A 363 3.21 22.70 -6.84
N VAL A 364 3.40 21.66 -6.02
CA VAL A 364 2.99 21.70 -4.62
C VAL A 364 4.03 21.25 -3.62
N ALA A 365 4.99 20.40 -3.99
CA ALA A 365 5.99 19.88 -3.05
C ALA A 365 6.81 20.98 -2.36
N ASN A 366 7.07 22.09 -3.04
CA ASN A 366 7.76 23.24 -2.49
C ASN A 366 6.96 24.02 -1.42
N LYS A 367 5.67 23.70 -1.23
CA LYS A 367 4.81 24.30 -0.19
C LYS A 367 4.86 23.52 1.14
N ILE A 368 5.44 22.34 1.17
CA ILE A 368 5.60 21.53 2.38
C ILE A 368 6.48 22.30 3.38
N ARG A 369 5.96 22.55 4.60
CA ARG A 369 6.64 23.32 5.64
C ARG A 369 7.10 22.49 6.83
N CYS A 370 6.32 21.48 7.23
CA CYS A 370 6.65 20.64 8.38
C CYS A 370 7.92 19.78 8.13
N PRO A 371 8.59 19.29 9.17
CA PRO A 371 9.61 18.27 9.06
C PRO A 371 9.14 17.06 8.25
N LEU A 372 9.97 16.56 7.32
CA LEU A 372 9.64 15.48 6.41
C LEU A 372 10.72 14.39 6.42
N LEU A 373 10.35 13.18 6.82
CA LEU A 373 11.16 11.99 6.59
C LEU A 373 10.65 11.28 5.33
N ILE A 374 11.58 10.84 4.49
CA ILE A 374 11.30 10.11 3.26
C ILE A 374 12.09 8.81 3.31
N THR A 375 11.44 7.66 3.19
CA THR A 375 12.15 6.39 3.02
C THR A 375 12.54 6.19 1.56
N ALA A 376 13.64 5.50 1.34
CA ALA A 376 14.22 5.25 0.03
C ALA A 376 14.76 3.82 -0.06
N PRO A 377 13.89 2.80 -0.24
CA PRO A 377 14.35 1.44 -0.48
C PRO A 377 15.09 1.35 -1.81
N VAL A 378 16.29 0.74 -1.80
CA VAL A 378 17.19 0.76 -2.96
C VAL A 378 16.65 -0.04 -4.17
N ASN A 379 15.77 -1.00 -3.91
CA ASN A 379 15.12 -1.82 -4.93
C ASN A 379 13.63 -1.42 -5.13
N GLU A 380 13.32 -0.12 -4.98
CA GLU A 380 12.00 0.43 -5.31
C GLU A 380 11.66 0.22 -6.79
N ILE A 381 10.59 -0.53 -7.05
CA ILE A 381 10.20 -0.94 -8.41
C ILE A 381 9.04 -0.15 -9.02
N TYR A 382 8.20 0.47 -8.19
CA TYR A 382 7.03 1.21 -8.68
C TYR A 382 7.37 2.66 -9.02
N TRP A 383 8.20 3.31 -8.18
CA TRP A 383 8.57 4.72 -8.30
C TRP A 383 10.08 4.92 -8.09
N PRO A 384 10.94 4.25 -8.87
CA PRO A 384 12.38 4.31 -8.69
C PRO A 384 12.90 5.77 -8.76
N GLY A 385 13.70 6.15 -7.75
CA GLY A 385 14.32 7.47 -7.65
C GLY A 385 13.41 8.60 -7.17
N GLN A 386 12.09 8.38 -7.00
CA GLN A 386 11.19 9.46 -6.63
C GLN A 386 11.33 9.91 -5.17
N SER A 387 11.83 9.07 -4.27
CA SER A 387 12.18 9.47 -2.90
C SER A 387 13.22 10.58 -2.89
N GLN A 388 14.27 10.46 -3.69
CA GLN A 388 15.27 11.50 -3.87
C GLN A 388 14.68 12.77 -4.51
N GLN A 389 13.81 12.61 -5.53
CA GLN A 389 13.13 13.73 -6.16
C GLN A 389 12.26 14.51 -5.17
N LEU A 390 11.49 13.81 -4.32
CA LEU A 390 10.67 14.46 -3.28
C LEU A 390 11.54 15.22 -2.29
N TYR A 391 12.67 14.62 -1.87
CA TYR A 391 13.64 15.28 -1.00
C TYR A 391 14.15 16.59 -1.61
N GLU A 392 14.43 16.62 -2.90
CA GLU A 392 14.89 17.81 -3.61
C GLU A 392 13.77 18.84 -3.77
N MET A 393 12.55 18.41 -4.12
CA MET A 393 11.40 19.28 -4.39
C MET A 393 10.81 19.95 -3.14
N ALA A 394 10.90 19.35 -1.96
CA ALA A 394 10.36 19.88 -0.70
C ALA A 394 11.25 20.99 -0.12
N THR A 395 11.45 22.08 -0.85
CA THR A 395 12.43 23.13 -0.55
C THR A 395 12.05 24.00 0.64
N SER A 396 10.78 24.10 1.01
CA SER A 396 10.30 24.90 2.15
C SER A 396 10.11 24.10 3.44
N SER A 397 10.34 22.80 3.42
CA SER A 397 10.30 21.98 4.63
C SER A 397 11.33 22.45 5.66
N SER A 398 10.92 22.60 6.91
CA SER A 398 11.77 23.08 8.01
C SER A 398 12.95 22.13 8.31
N SER A 399 12.79 20.85 8.06
CA SER A 399 13.88 19.86 8.05
C SER A 399 13.49 18.67 7.18
N LYS A 400 14.48 18.06 6.52
CA LYS A 400 14.26 16.90 5.66
C LYS A 400 15.25 15.79 5.99
N LYS A 401 14.78 14.54 5.98
CA LYS A 401 15.63 13.37 6.12
C LYS A 401 15.26 12.34 5.06
N LEU A 402 16.25 11.93 4.27
CA LEU A 402 16.16 10.78 3.39
C LEU A 402 16.75 9.57 4.13
N VAL A 403 16.02 8.48 4.23
CA VAL A 403 16.45 7.26 4.91
C VAL A 403 16.50 6.14 3.89
N GLU A 404 17.71 5.78 3.49
CA GLU A 404 17.94 4.66 2.59
C GLU A 404 17.78 3.33 3.33
N PHE A 405 17.13 2.36 2.69
CA PHE A 405 17.01 0.97 3.13
C PHE A 405 17.64 0.05 2.11
N THR A 406 18.56 -0.81 2.58
CA THR A 406 19.42 -1.62 1.71
C THR A 406 19.13 -3.12 1.83
N GLU A 407 19.69 -3.91 0.92
CA GLU A 407 19.67 -5.38 1.00
C GLU A 407 20.29 -5.89 2.30
N ALA A 408 21.36 -5.24 2.78
CA ALA A 408 22.00 -5.61 4.03
C ALA A 408 21.12 -5.37 5.26
N ASP A 409 20.18 -4.42 5.18
CA ASP A 409 19.14 -4.20 6.18
C ASP A 409 18.00 -5.23 6.09
N GLY A 410 17.92 -5.99 5.00
CA GLY A 410 16.76 -6.81 4.65
C GLY A 410 15.49 -5.99 4.41
N ALA A 411 15.63 -4.74 3.95
CA ALA A 411 14.56 -3.75 3.87
C ALA A 411 14.56 -2.99 2.53
N ASP A 412 15.13 -3.56 1.50
CA ASP A 412 15.41 -2.95 0.21
C ASP A 412 14.20 -2.83 -0.73
N LEU A 413 13.10 -3.56 -0.42
CA LEU A 413 11.91 -3.61 -1.26
C LEU A 413 10.91 -2.49 -0.91
N HIS A 414 9.98 -2.24 -1.81
CA HIS A 414 8.90 -1.25 -1.69
C HIS A 414 8.19 -1.31 -0.32
N CYS A 415 8.26 -0.24 0.48
CA CYS A 415 7.71 -0.13 1.84
C CYS A 415 8.31 -1.13 2.86
N GLU A 416 9.51 -1.65 2.64
CA GLU A 416 10.29 -2.51 3.57
C GLU A 416 9.49 -3.71 4.14
N PRO A 417 8.74 -4.48 3.32
CA PRO A 417 7.74 -5.42 3.80
C PRO A 417 8.34 -6.57 4.63
N GLN A 418 9.57 -6.97 4.33
CA GLN A 418 10.24 -8.05 5.02
C GLN A 418 10.92 -7.63 6.34
N SER A 419 11.05 -6.31 6.61
CA SER A 419 11.82 -5.81 7.74
C SER A 419 11.17 -4.61 8.45
N THR A 420 9.91 -4.75 8.82
CA THR A 420 9.16 -3.71 9.55
C THR A 420 9.85 -3.25 10.82
N GLY A 421 10.66 -4.11 11.47
CA GLY A 421 11.39 -3.77 12.69
C GLY A 421 12.46 -2.72 12.49
N ILE A 422 13.30 -2.83 11.46
CA ILE A 422 14.34 -1.82 11.19
C ILE A 422 13.74 -0.52 10.67
N ARG A 423 12.64 -0.64 9.91
CA ARG A 423 11.85 0.50 9.48
C ARG A 423 11.32 1.27 10.70
N ASP A 424 10.64 0.59 11.61
CA ASP A 424 10.11 1.20 12.83
C ASP A 424 11.20 1.87 13.65
N LEU A 425 12.35 1.23 13.82
CA LEU A 425 13.49 1.82 14.52
C LEU A 425 13.87 3.18 13.89
N ARG A 426 14.13 3.22 12.59
CA ARG A 426 14.62 4.45 11.93
C ARG A 426 13.55 5.53 11.82
N VAL A 427 12.30 5.15 11.61
CA VAL A 427 11.17 6.08 11.47
C VAL A 427 10.80 6.67 12.83
N PHE A 428 10.62 5.84 13.85
CA PHE A 428 10.18 6.33 15.15
C PHE A 428 11.30 7.04 15.91
N ASP A 429 12.57 6.64 15.82
CA ASP A 429 13.66 7.39 16.42
C ASP A 429 13.71 8.84 15.90
N TRP A 430 13.47 9.02 14.58
CA TRP A 430 13.36 10.35 14.00
C TRP A 430 12.11 11.10 14.48
N LEU A 431 10.97 10.41 14.55
CA LEU A 431 9.70 11.02 14.95
C LEU A 431 9.72 11.45 16.41
N ASP A 432 10.27 10.61 17.31
CA ASP A 432 10.44 10.90 18.74
C ASP A 432 11.31 12.14 18.96
N GLN A 433 12.42 12.25 18.23
CA GLN A 433 13.29 13.44 18.26
C GLN A 433 12.56 14.68 17.76
N THR A 434 11.82 14.55 16.63
CA THR A 434 11.14 15.67 15.98
C THR A 434 9.99 16.22 16.83
N LEU A 435 9.21 15.35 17.47
CA LEU A 435 8.07 15.73 18.30
C LEU A 435 8.37 15.80 19.81
N SER A 436 9.65 15.61 20.20
CA SER A 436 10.10 15.61 21.61
C SER A 436 9.31 14.61 22.46
N VAL A 437 9.02 13.44 21.91
CA VAL A 437 8.40 12.34 22.65
C VAL A 437 9.49 11.60 23.42
N LYS A 438 9.25 11.40 24.72
CA LYS A 438 10.14 10.63 25.58
C LYS A 438 9.50 9.28 25.81
N GLY A 439 10.22 8.21 25.42
CA GLY A 439 9.81 6.82 25.64
C GLY A 439 9.79 6.42 27.11
#